data_6737eda4245dd7e8cb1c8034913223b3
#
_entry.id   6737eda4245dd7e8cb1c8034913223b3
#
_cell.length_a   1.000
_cell.length_b   1.000
_cell.length_c   1.000
_cell.angle_alpha   90.00
_cell.angle_beta   90.00
_cell.angle_gamma   90.00
#
_symmetry.space_group_name_H-M   'P 1'
#
loop_
_entity.id
_entity.type
_entity.pdbx_description
1 polymer ?
#
loop_
_entity_poly.entity_id
_entity_poly.type
_entity_poly.pdbx_seq_one_letter_code
_entity_poly.pdbx_strand_id
1 'polypeptide(L)'
;SQAMKTVDAVRHGQCTDVQQAYELDSAQVRSSGRLHGLGAWIADHVDMSGRFHSLPIEYPVLALVPFSLPLVVPPADYTVAFGIEMTLVALGLFALLAWRAGWRAAGFFAVCMSIGAYATGIERFDLVPAGLTLVALLLAERKQWTWAYLALAAGTFLKYYPIVLMLPLFVAHLRSTEAPVRERVRALARPVAVCAAACAGLLLLSLLINPVIFYRQIATLMQRPLEVESVPATLVWLGSHAGFPMRSFGGFGSDNVDSAVAPAAALVVGLIALLALITAISGLWFRRSTLPQAWLAVLMMITIAGKVFSAQYLIWLLPIAALVVPVEGLAPLVWLAACTLTTFSFPFLWRALHGGWHGVIALRNASILVLLANLLPLEEWARWRQAVWAKVVERRRRPAGRAGVQWATQGPSQSTLSELSDT
;
A
#
# COMPACT_ATOMS: atom_id res chain seq x y z
N SER A 1 -6.88 -23.67 7.72
CA SER A 1 -6.64 -22.60 6.75
C SER A 1 -6.02 -23.17 5.47
N GLN A 2 -6.16 -22.46 4.33
CA GLN A 2 -5.67 -22.93 3.02
C GLN A 2 -4.13 -23.10 3.04
N ALA A 3 -3.41 -22.19 3.70
CA ALA A 3 -1.97 -22.30 3.90
C ALA A 3 -1.56 -23.56 4.69
N MET A 4 -2.33 -23.90 5.71
CA MET A 4 -2.10 -25.15 6.51
C MET A 4 -2.32 -26.41 5.68
N LYS A 5 -3.37 -26.45 4.85
CA LYS A 5 -3.63 -27.57 3.93
C LYS A 5 -2.50 -27.71 2.89
N THR A 6 -1.99 -26.59 2.37
CA THR A 6 -0.90 -26.58 1.39
C THR A 6 0.41 -27.11 2.00
N VAL A 7 0.74 -26.68 3.23
CA VAL A 7 1.94 -27.13 3.94
C VAL A 7 1.85 -28.61 4.31
N ASP A 8 0.68 -29.06 4.75
CA ASP A 8 0.43 -30.46 5.07
C ASP A 8 0.49 -31.35 3.82
N ALA A 9 -0.05 -30.89 2.70
CA ALA A 9 0.01 -31.55 1.40
C ALA A 9 1.46 -31.68 0.89
N VAL A 10 2.29 -30.64 1.06
CA VAL A 10 3.72 -30.68 0.72
C VAL A 10 4.47 -31.69 1.58
N ARG A 11 4.18 -31.76 2.89
CA ARG A 11 4.84 -32.65 3.84
C ARG A 11 4.49 -34.13 3.59
N HIS A 12 3.29 -34.44 3.14
CA HIS A 12 2.80 -35.81 2.95
C HIS A 12 2.71 -36.24 1.49
N GLY A 13 3.10 -35.40 0.53
CA GLY A 13 3.01 -35.72 -0.92
C GLY A 13 1.59 -35.84 -1.44
N GLN A 14 0.59 -35.42 -0.67
CA GLN A 14 -0.84 -35.50 -1.03
C GLN A 14 -1.31 -34.14 -1.54
N CYS A 15 -1.29 -33.93 -2.85
CA CYS A 15 -1.64 -32.65 -3.47
C CYS A 15 -3.08 -32.53 -4.00
N THR A 16 -3.90 -33.55 -3.83
CA THR A 16 -5.16 -33.72 -4.58
C THR A 16 -6.21 -32.63 -4.29
N ASP A 17 -6.42 -32.24 -3.04
CA ASP A 17 -7.55 -31.34 -2.70
C ASP A 17 -7.28 -29.86 -3.04
N VAL A 18 -6.02 -29.41 -2.87
CA VAL A 18 -5.63 -28.01 -3.18
C VAL A 18 -5.50 -27.84 -4.69
N GLN A 19 -4.98 -28.86 -5.38
CA GLN A 19 -4.85 -28.87 -6.83
C GLN A 19 -6.22 -28.87 -7.49
N GLN A 20 -7.20 -29.67 -7.02
CA GLN A 20 -8.57 -29.67 -7.53
C GLN A 20 -9.27 -28.32 -7.33
N ALA A 21 -9.12 -27.66 -6.18
CA ALA A 21 -9.67 -26.33 -5.95
C ALA A 21 -9.08 -25.28 -6.91
N TYR A 22 -7.77 -25.36 -7.19
CA TYR A 22 -7.11 -24.48 -8.14
C TYR A 22 -7.41 -24.78 -9.60
N GLU A 23 -7.56 -26.03 -9.96
CA GLU A 23 -7.98 -26.46 -11.30
C GLU A 23 -9.42 -26.05 -11.60
N LEU A 24 -10.33 -26.13 -10.62
CA LEU A 24 -11.68 -25.62 -10.72
C LEU A 24 -11.72 -24.09 -10.89
N ASP A 25 -10.95 -23.35 -10.11
CA ASP A 25 -10.85 -21.89 -10.26
C ASP A 25 -10.20 -21.50 -11.60
N SER A 26 -9.18 -22.22 -12.05
CA SER A 26 -8.52 -21.96 -13.34
C SER A 26 -9.41 -22.36 -14.53
N ALA A 27 -10.19 -23.43 -14.42
CA ALA A 27 -11.17 -23.84 -15.41
C ALA A 27 -12.32 -22.83 -15.51
N GLN A 28 -12.78 -22.30 -14.39
CA GLN A 28 -13.82 -21.27 -14.31
C GLN A 28 -13.35 -19.94 -14.91
N VAL A 29 -12.08 -19.58 -14.70
CA VAL A 29 -11.46 -18.41 -15.33
C VAL A 29 -11.25 -18.60 -16.83
N ARG A 30 -10.87 -19.81 -17.27
CA ARG A 30 -10.77 -20.16 -18.70
C ARG A 30 -12.14 -20.11 -19.40
N SER A 31 -13.18 -20.64 -18.77
CA SER A 31 -14.55 -20.64 -19.32
C SER A 31 -15.15 -19.23 -19.41
N SER A 32 -14.67 -18.28 -18.62
CA SER A 32 -15.11 -16.87 -18.63
C SER A 32 -14.60 -16.06 -19.84
N GLY A 33 -13.75 -16.62 -20.69
CA GLY A 33 -13.16 -15.93 -21.87
C GLY A 33 -12.27 -14.73 -21.53
N ARG A 34 -11.86 -14.57 -20.25
CA ARG A 34 -11.09 -13.40 -19.77
C ARG A 34 -9.58 -13.54 -19.95
N LEU A 35 -9.08 -14.72 -20.33
CA LEU A 35 -7.67 -14.94 -20.63
C LEU A 35 -7.42 -14.70 -22.12
N HIS A 36 -6.78 -13.58 -22.45
CA HIS A 36 -6.33 -13.25 -23.80
C HIS A 36 -4.82 -13.00 -23.86
N GLY A 37 -4.21 -13.30 -25.01
CA GLY A 37 -2.82 -12.97 -25.29
C GLY A 37 -1.80 -13.77 -24.46
N LEU A 38 -0.79 -13.08 -23.91
CA LEU A 38 0.33 -13.69 -23.19
C LEU A 38 -0.10 -14.57 -22.01
N GLY A 39 -1.19 -14.21 -21.34
CA GLY A 39 -1.74 -14.96 -20.19
C GLY A 39 -2.28 -16.34 -20.58
N ALA A 40 -3.00 -16.43 -21.68
CA ALA A 40 -3.50 -17.70 -22.22
C ALA A 40 -2.31 -18.56 -22.71
N TRP A 41 -1.36 -17.97 -23.42
CA TRP A 41 -0.17 -18.65 -23.93
C TRP A 41 0.64 -19.30 -22.79
N ILE A 42 0.91 -18.55 -21.70
CA ILE A 42 1.68 -19.08 -20.56
C ILE A 42 0.89 -20.19 -19.84
N ALA A 43 -0.44 -20.04 -19.68
CA ALA A 43 -1.26 -21.06 -19.06
C ALA A 43 -1.24 -22.39 -19.83
N ASP A 44 -1.06 -22.33 -21.16
CA ASP A 44 -1.03 -23.50 -22.02
C ASP A 44 0.38 -24.13 -22.14
N HIS A 45 1.46 -23.37 -21.88
CA HIS A 45 2.86 -23.83 -22.13
C HIS A 45 3.66 -24.04 -20.84
N VAL A 46 3.13 -23.71 -19.67
CA VAL A 46 3.84 -23.92 -18.41
C VAL A 46 3.53 -25.29 -17.85
N ASP A 47 4.57 -26.13 -17.76
CA ASP A 47 4.48 -27.41 -17.09
C ASP A 47 4.24 -27.25 -15.57
N MET A 48 3.13 -27.80 -15.11
CA MET A 48 2.66 -27.72 -13.73
C MET A 48 3.14 -28.89 -12.87
N SER A 49 3.93 -29.79 -13.41
CA SER A 49 4.39 -31.03 -12.74
C SER A 49 5.57 -30.85 -11.77
N GLY A 50 6.06 -29.59 -11.59
CA GLY A 50 7.22 -29.30 -10.73
C GLY A 50 7.00 -29.70 -9.27
N ARG A 51 8.11 -30.03 -8.56
CA ARG A 51 8.11 -30.49 -7.15
C ARG A 51 7.40 -29.53 -6.17
N PHE A 52 7.28 -28.26 -6.50
CA PHE A 52 6.71 -27.21 -5.65
C PHE A 52 5.41 -26.60 -6.18
N HIS A 53 4.71 -27.31 -7.08
CA HIS A 53 3.47 -26.80 -7.67
C HIS A 53 2.32 -26.57 -6.66
N SER A 54 2.41 -27.20 -5.48
CA SER A 54 1.45 -27.06 -4.39
C SER A 54 1.82 -25.99 -3.34
N LEU A 55 2.95 -25.26 -3.51
CA LEU A 55 3.26 -24.14 -2.62
C LEU A 55 2.22 -23.04 -2.71
N PRO A 56 2.07 -22.20 -1.62
CA PRO A 56 1.12 -21.10 -1.63
C PRO A 56 1.34 -20.20 -2.84
N ILE A 57 0.43 -20.28 -3.80
CA ILE A 57 0.56 -19.59 -5.10
C ILE A 57 0.18 -18.11 -4.95
N GLU A 58 -0.48 -17.74 -3.86
CA GLU A 58 -1.01 -16.40 -3.63
C GLU A 58 0.02 -15.42 -3.05
N TYR A 59 1.13 -15.92 -2.50
CA TYR A 59 2.08 -15.12 -1.74
C TYR A 59 3.51 -15.19 -2.32
N PRO A 60 4.28 -14.08 -2.23
CA PRO A 60 5.68 -14.05 -2.65
C PRO A 60 6.56 -15.02 -1.84
N VAL A 61 7.76 -15.30 -2.34
CA VAL A 61 8.64 -16.35 -1.85
C VAL A 61 9.00 -16.26 -0.36
N LEU A 62 9.21 -15.08 0.19
CA LEU A 62 9.54 -14.92 1.61
C LEU A 62 8.37 -15.23 2.55
N ALA A 63 7.13 -15.28 2.05
CA ALA A 63 6.00 -15.73 2.85
C ALA A 63 6.13 -17.19 3.29
N LEU A 64 6.97 -17.98 2.61
CA LEU A 64 7.29 -19.34 3.04
C LEU A 64 8.01 -19.37 4.42
N VAL A 65 8.73 -18.30 4.79
CA VAL A 65 9.44 -18.23 6.07
C VAL A 65 8.46 -18.29 7.25
N PRO A 66 7.53 -17.35 7.46
CA PRO A 66 6.56 -17.44 8.56
C PRO A 66 5.66 -18.66 8.47
N PHE A 67 5.41 -19.23 7.28
CA PHE A 67 4.64 -20.46 7.17
C PHE A 67 5.42 -21.71 7.53
N SER A 68 6.75 -21.70 7.41
CA SER A 68 7.59 -22.86 7.71
C SER A 68 8.04 -22.91 9.17
N LEU A 69 8.13 -21.80 9.87
CA LEU A 69 8.58 -21.76 11.27
C LEU A 69 7.72 -22.64 12.19
N PRO A 70 6.37 -22.62 12.13
CA PRO A 70 5.54 -23.48 12.97
C PRO A 70 5.61 -24.97 12.62
N LEU A 71 6.28 -25.38 11.53
CA LEU A 71 6.45 -26.79 11.16
C LEU A 71 7.40 -27.56 12.07
N VAL A 72 8.07 -26.87 13.00
CA VAL A 72 8.92 -27.53 14.02
C VAL A 72 8.10 -28.34 15.04
N VAL A 73 6.78 -28.09 15.12
CA VAL A 73 5.84 -28.84 15.96
C VAL A 73 5.01 -29.84 15.13
N PRO A 74 4.36 -30.83 15.78
CA PRO A 74 3.44 -31.74 15.07
C PRO A 74 2.34 -30.99 14.32
N PRO A 75 1.82 -31.50 13.18
CA PRO A 75 0.81 -30.84 12.37
C PRO A 75 -0.47 -30.46 13.14
N ALA A 76 -0.86 -31.26 14.12
CA ALA A 76 -2.01 -31.00 14.99
C ALA A 76 -1.88 -29.65 15.74
N ASP A 77 -0.66 -29.25 16.09
CA ASP A 77 -0.36 -28.06 16.88
C ASP A 77 0.04 -26.85 16.01
N TYR A 78 0.09 -27.02 14.69
CA TYR A 78 0.54 -25.97 13.75
C TYR A 78 -0.20 -24.65 13.94
N THR A 79 -1.54 -24.68 14.06
CA THR A 79 -2.35 -23.45 14.20
C THR A 79 -2.02 -22.72 15.50
N VAL A 80 -1.79 -23.46 16.58
CA VAL A 80 -1.40 -22.88 17.87
C VAL A 80 0.01 -22.27 17.78
N ALA A 81 0.96 -22.98 17.20
CA ALA A 81 2.32 -22.49 17.02
C ALA A 81 2.37 -21.24 16.14
N PHE A 82 1.60 -21.22 15.04
CA PHE A 82 1.46 -20.05 14.19
C PHE A 82 0.82 -18.86 14.93
N GLY A 83 -0.22 -19.10 15.74
CA GLY A 83 -0.83 -18.08 16.59
C GLY A 83 0.15 -17.51 17.62
N ILE A 84 1.00 -18.35 18.23
CA ILE A 84 2.07 -17.93 19.13
C ILE A 84 3.09 -17.05 18.37
N GLU A 85 3.53 -17.48 17.18
CA GLU A 85 4.46 -16.71 16.34
C GLU A 85 3.88 -15.31 16.05
N MET A 86 2.64 -15.21 15.58
CA MET A 86 2.01 -13.92 15.29
C MET A 86 1.81 -13.07 16.56
N THR A 87 1.53 -13.69 17.70
CA THR A 87 1.45 -13.00 18.98
C THR A 87 2.81 -12.42 19.38
N LEU A 88 3.89 -13.15 19.21
CA LEU A 88 5.25 -12.66 19.47
C LEU A 88 5.61 -11.49 18.55
N VAL A 89 5.24 -11.56 17.27
CA VAL A 89 5.41 -10.44 16.33
C VAL A 89 4.61 -9.22 16.79
N ALA A 90 3.34 -9.39 17.20
CA ALA A 90 2.51 -8.31 17.72
C ALA A 90 3.11 -7.66 18.98
N LEU A 91 3.61 -8.46 19.93
CA LEU A 91 4.30 -8.00 21.12
C LEU A 91 5.61 -7.26 20.78
N GLY A 92 6.35 -7.73 19.79
CA GLY A 92 7.54 -7.06 19.29
C GLY A 92 7.22 -5.69 18.71
N LEU A 93 6.14 -5.58 17.91
CA LEU A 93 5.66 -4.30 17.38
C LEU A 93 5.17 -3.36 18.48
N PHE A 94 4.43 -3.88 19.45
CA PHE A 94 4.02 -3.11 20.63
C PHE A 94 5.23 -2.54 21.37
N ALA A 95 6.22 -3.37 21.69
CA ALA A 95 7.43 -2.96 22.37
C ALA A 95 8.23 -1.91 21.56
N LEU A 96 8.33 -2.10 20.24
CA LEU A 96 8.98 -1.17 19.33
C LEU A 96 8.28 0.20 19.31
N LEU A 97 6.94 0.21 19.27
CA LEU A 97 6.14 1.42 19.33
C LEU A 97 6.23 2.09 20.68
N ALA A 98 6.19 1.34 21.79
CA ALA A 98 6.35 1.86 23.14
C ALA A 98 7.71 2.53 23.32
N TRP A 99 8.78 1.89 22.82
CA TRP A 99 10.13 2.44 22.87
C TRP A 99 10.30 3.68 21.99
N ARG A 100 9.70 3.69 20.80
CA ARG A 100 9.95 4.75 19.81
C ARG A 100 9.01 5.95 19.94
N ALA A 101 7.74 5.72 20.23
CA ALA A 101 6.67 6.72 20.22
C ALA A 101 5.92 6.81 21.58
N GLY A 102 6.31 5.99 22.55
CA GLY A 102 5.74 5.99 23.89
C GLY A 102 4.49 5.11 24.05
N TRP A 103 4.08 4.94 25.31
CA TRP A 103 3.00 4.04 25.69
C TRP A 103 1.63 4.37 25.09
N ARG A 104 1.38 5.66 24.79
CA ARG A 104 0.11 6.08 24.15
C ARG A 104 -0.02 5.52 22.75
N ALA A 105 1.04 5.59 21.94
CA ALA A 105 1.08 5.01 20.59
C ALA A 105 0.95 3.48 20.62
N ALA A 106 1.72 2.83 21.50
CA ALA A 106 1.63 1.38 21.70
C ALA A 106 0.23 0.95 22.20
N GLY A 107 -0.37 1.68 23.12
CA GLY A 107 -1.73 1.45 23.60
C GLY A 107 -2.78 1.60 22.50
N PHE A 108 -2.67 2.64 21.67
CA PHE A 108 -3.53 2.82 20.49
C PHE A 108 -3.42 1.62 19.53
N PHE A 109 -2.18 1.20 19.22
CA PHE A 109 -1.94 0.02 18.40
C PHE A 109 -2.58 -1.23 18.99
N ALA A 110 -2.34 -1.50 20.29
CA ALA A 110 -2.89 -2.67 20.97
C ALA A 110 -4.42 -2.70 20.96
N VAL A 111 -5.07 -1.58 21.29
CA VAL A 111 -6.54 -1.47 21.29
C VAL A 111 -7.10 -1.68 19.88
N CYS A 112 -6.54 -0.99 18.87
CA CYS A 112 -7.00 -1.14 17.49
C CYS A 112 -6.75 -2.55 16.95
N MET A 113 -5.62 -3.19 17.30
CA MET A 113 -5.35 -4.59 16.93
C MET A 113 -6.33 -5.56 17.57
N SER A 114 -6.58 -5.40 18.87
CA SER A 114 -7.52 -6.28 19.61
C SER A 114 -8.95 -6.18 19.08
N ILE A 115 -9.36 -4.99 18.62
CA ILE A 115 -10.69 -4.78 18.06
C ILE A 115 -10.72 -5.10 16.57
N GLY A 116 -9.90 -4.42 15.76
CA GLY A 116 -10.00 -4.44 14.30
C GLY A 116 -9.40 -5.67 13.64
N ALA A 117 -8.48 -6.36 14.31
CA ALA A 117 -7.86 -7.58 13.81
C ALA A 117 -8.25 -8.82 14.65
N TYR A 118 -9.35 -8.76 15.40
CA TYR A 118 -9.79 -9.83 16.31
C TYR A 118 -9.76 -11.23 15.69
N ALA A 119 -10.30 -11.37 14.49
CA ALA A 119 -10.38 -12.66 13.79
C ALA A 119 -9.18 -12.93 12.85
N THR A 120 -8.35 -11.94 12.59
CA THR A 120 -7.29 -12.05 11.56
C THR A 120 -5.89 -11.85 12.10
N GLY A 121 -5.73 -11.23 13.27
CA GLY A 121 -4.45 -10.83 13.82
C GLY A 121 -3.50 -12.00 14.09
N ILE A 122 -4.01 -13.11 14.60
CA ILE A 122 -3.23 -14.32 14.91
C ILE A 122 -3.36 -15.44 13.87
N GLU A 123 -4.32 -15.30 12.94
CA GLU A 123 -4.57 -16.30 11.90
C GLU A 123 -3.91 -15.96 10.56
N ARG A 124 -3.37 -14.75 10.43
CA ARG A 124 -2.75 -14.23 9.21
C ARG A 124 -1.36 -13.70 9.49
N PHE A 125 -0.43 -13.92 8.59
CA PHE A 125 0.98 -13.47 8.73
C PHE A 125 1.18 -11.97 8.43
N ASP A 126 0.10 -11.22 8.22
CA ASP A 126 0.09 -9.81 7.83
C ASP A 126 0.87 -8.88 8.79
N LEU A 127 1.02 -9.28 10.05
CA LEU A 127 1.84 -8.57 11.03
C LEU A 127 3.33 -8.53 10.64
N VAL A 128 3.84 -9.57 9.96
CA VAL A 128 5.27 -9.64 9.59
C VAL A 128 5.62 -8.57 8.53
N PRO A 129 4.95 -8.48 7.36
CA PRO A 129 5.20 -7.41 6.42
C PRO A 129 4.83 -6.01 6.98
N ALA A 130 3.81 -5.90 7.85
CA ALA A 130 3.49 -4.63 8.53
C ALA A 130 4.62 -4.19 9.47
N GLY A 131 5.24 -5.14 10.18
CA GLY A 131 6.42 -4.90 11.00
C GLY A 131 7.61 -4.41 10.18
N LEU A 132 7.88 -5.03 9.04
CA LEU A 132 8.96 -4.59 8.16
C LEU A 132 8.71 -3.19 7.56
N THR A 133 7.45 -2.83 7.27
CA THR A 133 7.14 -1.45 6.86
C THR A 133 7.38 -0.45 7.98
N LEU A 134 7.03 -0.77 9.22
CA LEU A 134 7.36 0.06 10.38
C LEU A 134 8.89 0.19 10.57
N VAL A 135 9.62 -0.92 10.54
CA VAL A 135 11.09 -0.92 10.66
C VAL A 135 11.73 -0.09 9.56
N ALA A 136 11.27 -0.23 8.31
CA ALA A 136 11.77 0.56 7.18
C ALA A 136 11.54 2.07 7.39
N LEU A 137 10.37 2.46 7.90
CA LEU A 137 10.08 3.86 8.24
C LEU A 137 11.02 4.39 9.31
N LEU A 138 11.22 3.64 10.41
CA LEU A 138 12.11 4.04 11.51
C LEU A 138 13.58 4.12 11.08
N LEU A 139 14.01 3.24 10.18
CA LEU A 139 15.35 3.30 9.57
C LEU A 139 15.50 4.54 8.67
N ALA A 140 14.47 4.88 7.89
CA ALA A 140 14.44 6.07 7.05
C ALA A 140 14.51 7.37 7.88
N GLU A 141 13.79 7.45 9.00
CA GLU A 141 13.87 8.58 9.95
C GLU A 141 15.29 8.76 10.52
N ARG A 142 16.03 7.65 10.70
CA ARG A 142 17.44 7.64 11.11
C ARG A 142 18.42 7.82 9.95
N LYS A 143 17.92 8.10 8.74
CA LYS A 143 18.70 8.24 7.50
C LYS A 143 19.51 6.98 7.13
N GLN A 144 19.11 5.82 7.64
CA GLN A 144 19.70 4.52 7.31
C GLN A 144 19.05 3.96 6.02
N TRP A 145 19.21 4.70 4.93
CA TRP A 145 18.48 4.50 3.68
C TRP A 145 18.60 3.10 3.10
N THR A 146 19.83 2.55 3.05
CA THR A 146 20.07 1.21 2.50
C THR A 146 19.23 0.16 3.23
N TRP A 147 19.23 0.20 4.57
CA TRP A 147 18.46 -0.74 5.38
C TRP A 147 16.94 -0.51 5.27
N ALA A 148 16.51 0.75 5.12
CA ALA A 148 15.11 1.06 4.87
C ALA A 148 14.62 0.46 3.55
N TYR A 149 15.39 0.59 2.47
CA TYR A 149 15.08 -0.02 1.18
C TYR A 149 15.08 -1.55 1.24
N LEU A 150 16.06 -2.15 1.93
CA LEU A 150 16.11 -3.61 2.11
C LEU A 150 14.93 -4.15 2.92
N ALA A 151 14.52 -3.45 3.99
CA ALA A 151 13.36 -3.83 4.77
C ALA A 151 12.06 -3.78 3.94
N LEU A 152 11.89 -2.75 3.09
CA LEU A 152 10.77 -2.70 2.15
C LEU A 152 10.84 -3.79 1.08
N ALA A 153 12.04 -4.09 0.56
CA ALA A 153 12.23 -5.19 -0.38
C ALA A 153 11.81 -6.53 0.25
N ALA A 154 12.30 -6.83 1.46
CA ALA A 154 11.90 -8.03 2.20
C ALA A 154 10.38 -8.06 2.46
N GLY A 155 9.79 -6.93 2.90
CA GLY A 155 8.35 -6.80 3.07
C GLY A 155 7.57 -7.06 1.79
N THR A 156 8.06 -6.57 0.64
CA THR A 156 7.45 -6.78 -0.68
C THR A 156 7.45 -8.26 -1.08
N PHE A 157 8.53 -8.98 -0.78
CA PHE A 157 8.61 -10.42 -1.06
C PHE A 157 7.99 -11.31 0.02
N LEU A 158 7.45 -10.72 1.09
CA LEU A 158 6.47 -11.36 1.98
C LEU A 158 5.04 -11.14 1.47
N LYS A 159 4.72 -9.90 1.08
CA LYS A 159 3.42 -9.50 0.56
C LYS A 159 3.60 -8.25 -0.30
N TYR A 160 3.03 -8.18 -1.48
CA TYR A 160 3.38 -7.17 -2.50
C TYR A 160 3.14 -5.71 -2.09
N TYR A 161 2.23 -5.42 -1.13
CA TYR A 161 1.82 -4.05 -0.83
C TYR A 161 2.96 -3.09 -0.39
N PRO A 162 4.04 -3.51 0.31
CA PRO A 162 5.09 -2.58 0.72
C PRO A 162 5.82 -1.90 -0.44
N ILE A 163 5.75 -2.46 -1.66
CA ILE A 163 6.40 -1.87 -2.84
C ILE A 163 5.95 -0.42 -3.11
N VAL A 164 4.69 -0.09 -2.82
CA VAL A 164 4.16 1.27 -3.05
C VAL A 164 4.83 2.31 -2.16
N LEU A 165 5.38 1.89 -1.02
CA LEU A 165 6.10 2.74 -0.08
C LEU A 165 7.51 3.11 -0.56
N MET A 166 8.01 2.45 -1.60
CA MET A 166 9.26 2.86 -2.25
C MET A 166 9.16 4.29 -2.78
N LEU A 167 7.98 4.73 -3.26
CA LEU A 167 7.80 6.06 -3.81
C LEU A 167 7.99 7.17 -2.74
N PRO A 168 7.25 7.18 -1.61
CA PRO A 168 7.50 8.18 -0.57
C PRO A 168 8.89 8.04 0.07
N LEU A 169 9.47 6.83 0.18
CA LEU A 169 10.85 6.64 0.65
C LEU A 169 11.84 7.31 -0.29
N PHE A 170 11.69 7.13 -1.59
CA PHE A 170 12.51 7.75 -2.61
C PHE A 170 12.47 9.29 -2.52
N VAL A 171 11.27 9.85 -2.40
CA VAL A 171 11.07 11.30 -2.25
C VAL A 171 11.73 11.82 -0.97
N ALA A 172 11.55 11.12 0.16
CA ALA A 172 12.17 11.50 1.43
C ALA A 172 13.70 11.46 1.35
N HIS A 173 14.25 10.43 0.72
CA HIS A 173 15.70 10.31 0.52
C HIS A 173 16.26 11.44 -0.35
N LEU A 174 15.63 11.73 -1.49
CA LEU A 174 16.03 12.86 -2.34
C LEU A 174 16.00 14.20 -1.61
N ARG A 175 15.11 14.33 -0.63
CA ARG A 175 14.94 15.56 0.15
C ARG A 175 15.71 15.59 1.47
N SER A 176 16.42 14.52 1.79
CA SER A 176 17.15 14.39 3.05
C SER A 176 18.35 15.34 3.15
N THR A 177 18.82 15.89 2.04
CA THR A 177 19.91 16.83 1.95
C THR A 177 19.52 18.05 1.09
N GLU A 178 20.16 19.18 1.32
CA GLU A 178 20.00 20.41 0.51
C GLU A 178 21.06 20.51 -0.59
N ALA A 179 21.82 19.45 -0.80
CA ALA A 179 22.86 19.37 -1.80
C ALA A 179 22.31 19.58 -3.24
N PRO A 180 23.15 19.93 -4.21
CA PRO A 180 22.77 19.99 -5.62
C PRO A 180 22.16 18.67 -6.10
N VAL A 181 21.25 18.73 -7.08
CA VAL A 181 20.49 17.56 -7.59
C VAL A 181 21.42 16.39 -7.94
N ARG A 182 22.57 16.67 -8.56
CA ARG A 182 23.55 15.63 -8.93
C ARG A 182 24.07 14.84 -7.73
N GLU A 183 24.33 15.50 -6.62
CA GLU A 183 24.81 14.85 -5.39
C GLU A 183 23.71 14.05 -4.71
N ARG A 184 22.47 14.57 -4.69
CA ARG A 184 21.29 13.83 -4.19
C ARG A 184 21.08 12.54 -4.96
N VAL A 185 21.17 12.60 -6.30
CA VAL A 185 21.03 11.41 -7.15
C VAL A 185 22.17 10.41 -6.90
N ARG A 186 23.40 10.88 -6.71
CA ARG A 186 24.52 10.00 -6.35
C ARG A 186 24.33 9.31 -4.99
N ALA A 187 23.87 10.06 -3.98
CA ALA A 187 23.59 9.50 -2.65
C ALA A 187 22.50 8.41 -2.72
N LEU A 188 21.52 8.57 -3.60
CA LEU A 188 20.44 7.62 -3.84
C LEU A 188 20.91 6.35 -4.58
N ALA A 189 21.90 6.46 -5.47
CA ALA A 189 22.28 5.40 -6.40
C ALA A 189 22.67 4.10 -5.68
N ARG A 190 23.50 4.16 -4.63
CA ARG A 190 23.96 2.97 -3.89
C ARG A 190 22.81 2.25 -3.17
N PRO A 191 21.98 2.91 -2.32
CA PRO A 191 20.86 2.25 -1.65
C PRO A 191 19.85 1.64 -2.63
N VAL A 192 19.56 2.34 -3.73
CA VAL A 192 18.63 1.84 -4.77
C VAL A 192 19.22 0.64 -5.51
N ALA A 193 20.53 0.68 -5.85
CA ALA A 193 21.20 -0.45 -6.50
C ALA A 193 21.22 -1.69 -5.60
N VAL A 194 21.49 -1.52 -4.30
CA VAL A 194 21.44 -2.63 -3.33
C VAL A 194 20.04 -3.20 -3.21
N CYS A 195 19.02 -2.34 -3.15
CA CYS A 195 17.62 -2.76 -3.14
C CYS A 195 17.25 -3.52 -4.43
N ALA A 196 17.63 -2.98 -5.59
CA ALA A 196 17.37 -3.62 -6.88
C ALA A 196 18.05 -5.00 -6.98
N ALA A 197 19.29 -5.11 -6.52
CA ALA A 197 20.02 -6.39 -6.46
C ALA A 197 19.34 -7.39 -5.52
N ALA A 198 18.87 -6.94 -4.35
CA ALA A 198 18.11 -7.79 -3.41
C ALA A 198 16.78 -8.25 -4.03
N CYS A 199 16.04 -7.36 -4.67
CA CYS A 199 14.81 -7.71 -5.36
C CYS A 199 15.06 -8.69 -6.51
N ALA A 200 16.10 -8.47 -7.31
CA ALA A 200 16.49 -9.39 -8.39
C ALA A 200 16.89 -10.77 -7.86
N GLY A 201 17.64 -10.84 -6.76
CA GLY A 201 17.99 -12.10 -6.10
C GLY A 201 16.76 -12.84 -5.57
N LEU A 202 15.83 -12.15 -4.92
CA LEU A 202 14.58 -12.74 -4.43
C LEU A 202 13.64 -13.17 -5.57
N LEU A 203 13.62 -12.41 -6.67
CA LEU A 203 12.88 -12.80 -7.86
C LEU A 203 13.50 -14.06 -8.49
N LEU A 204 14.82 -14.07 -8.63
CA LEU A 204 15.52 -15.26 -9.13
C LEU A 204 15.25 -16.48 -8.24
N LEU A 205 15.31 -16.31 -6.93
CA LEU A 205 14.96 -17.37 -5.98
C LEU A 205 13.51 -17.85 -6.19
N SER A 206 12.56 -16.94 -6.38
CA SER A 206 11.15 -17.28 -6.69
C SER A 206 11.06 -18.12 -7.96
N LEU A 207 11.75 -17.71 -9.02
CA LEU A 207 11.76 -18.41 -10.31
C LEU A 207 12.45 -19.78 -10.24
N LEU A 208 13.50 -19.91 -9.43
CA LEU A 208 14.20 -21.20 -9.21
C LEU A 208 13.35 -22.18 -8.41
N ILE A 209 12.55 -21.69 -7.46
CA ILE A 209 11.63 -22.53 -6.68
C ILE A 209 10.45 -22.96 -7.56
N ASN A 210 9.78 -22.01 -8.20
CA ASN A 210 8.68 -22.30 -9.10
C ASN A 210 8.39 -21.10 -10.05
N PRO A 211 8.74 -21.18 -11.34
CA PRO A 211 8.54 -20.10 -12.29
C PRO A 211 7.06 -19.76 -12.50
N VAL A 212 6.17 -20.73 -12.29
CA VAL A 212 4.72 -20.56 -12.45
C VAL A 212 4.12 -19.70 -11.37
N ILE A 213 4.65 -19.76 -10.13
CA ILE A 213 4.11 -19.03 -8.98
C ILE A 213 4.03 -17.55 -9.27
N PHE A 214 5.12 -16.95 -9.74
CA PHE A 214 5.18 -15.50 -10.00
C PHE A 214 4.13 -15.06 -11.01
N TYR A 215 4.01 -15.81 -12.11
CA TYR A 215 3.00 -15.55 -13.12
C TYR A 215 1.57 -15.68 -12.58
N ARG A 216 1.28 -16.75 -11.84
CA ARG A 216 -0.05 -16.99 -11.26
C ARG A 216 -0.45 -15.90 -10.28
N GLN A 217 0.47 -15.42 -9.45
CA GLN A 217 0.22 -14.32 -8.52
C GLN A 217 -0.23 -13.06 -9.25
N ILE A 218 0.47 -12.69 -10.34
CA ILE A 218 0.09 -11.54 -11.16
C ILE A 218 -1.24 -11.77 -11.86
N ALA A 219 -1.43 -12.95 -12.47
CA ALA A 219 -2.67 -13.28 -13.17
C ALA A 219 -3.88 -13.27 -12.23
N THR A 220 -3.74 -13.86 -11.04
CA THR A 220 -4.80 -13.85 -10.00
C THR A 220 -5.13 -12.41 -9.58
N LEU A 221 -4.12 -11.57 -9.36
CA LEU A 221 -4.34 -10.17 -8.99
C LEU A 221 -5.09 -9.39 -10.09
N MET A 222 -4.72 -9.62 -11.35
CA MET A 222 -5.36 -8.94 -12.49
C MET A 222 -6.78 -9.43 -12.76
N GLN A 223 -7.04 -10.72 -12.59
CA GLN A 223 -8.32 -11.36 -12.93
C GLN A 223 -9.34 -11.31 -11.78
N ARG A 224 -8.88 -11.06 -10.55
CA ARG A 224 -9.74 -11.01 -9.38
C ARG A 224 -10.86 -9.98 -9.57
N PRO A 225 -12.14 -10.35 -9.37
CA PRO A 225 -13.26 -9.42 -9.42
C PRO A 225 -13.26 -8.47 -8.21
N LEU A 226 -14.20 -7.53 -8.16
CA LEU A 226 -14.40 -6.69 -6.98
C LEU A 226 -14.92 -7.54 -5.83
N GLU A 227 -14.17 -7.59 -4.73
CA GLU A 227 -14.63 -8.14 -3.47
C GLU A 227 -15.70 -7.23 -2.86
N VAL A 228 -16.73 -7.81 -2.27
CA VAL A 228 -17.87 -7.08 -1.67
C VAL A 228 -17.41 -6.03 -0.65
N GLU A 229 -16.34 -6.32 0.09
CA GLU A 229 -15.80 -5.40 1.12
C GLU A 229 -15.03 -4.21 0.54
N SER A 230 -14.71 -4.18 -0.75
CA SER A 230 -13.94 -3.10 -1.39
C SER A 230 -14.71 -1.78 -1.47
N VAL A 231 -13.99 -0.66 -1.52
CA VAL A 231 -14.62 0.67 -1.70
C VAL A 231 -15.35 0.78 -3.04
N PRO A 232 -14.79 0.32 -4.18
CA PRO A 232 -15.54 0.28 -5.44
C PRO A 232 -16.84 -0.53 -5.35
N ALA A 233 -16.84 -1.68 -4.64
CA ALA A 233 -18.04 -2.48 -4.45
C ALA A 233 -19.10 -1.74 -3.60
N THR A 234 -18.68 -0.92 -2.63
CA THR A 234 -19.60 -0.02 -1.90
C THR A 234 -20.32 0.94 -2.85
N LEU A 235 -19.63 1.52 -3.84
CA LEU A 235 -20.27 2.39 -4.84
C LEU A 235 -21.26 1.62 -5.71
N VAL A 236 -20.94 0.39 -6.11
CA VAL A 236 -21.85 -0.49 -6.84
C VAL A 236 -23.09 -0.78 -6.00
N TRP A 237 -22.91 -1.11 -4.72
CA TRP A 237 -24.03 -1.34 -3.80
C TRP A 237 -24.90 -0.10 -3.63
N LEU A 238 -24.34 1.08 -3.45
CA LEU A 238 -25.09 2.33 -3.41
C LEU A 238 -25.85 2.57 -4.73
N GLY A 239 -25.22 2.29 -5.87
CA GLY A 239 -25.86 2.37 -7.19
C GLY A 239 -27.03 1.38 -7.34
N SER A 240 -27.03 0.25 -6.66
CA SER A 240 -28.14 -0.71 -6.72
C SER A 240 -29.45 -0.13 -6.16
N HIS A 241 -29.38 0.78 -5.20
CA HIS A 241 -30.53 1.52 -4.69
C HIS A 241 -31.06 2.56 -5.71
N ALA A 242 -30.26 2.93 -6.70
CA ALA A 242 -30.66 3.76 -7.83
C ALA A 242 -31.06 2.94 -9.08
N GLY A 243 -31.26 1.63 -8.93
CA GLY A 243 -31.75 0.75 -9.99
C GLY A 243 -30.67 0.05 -10.83
N PHE A 244 -29.38 0.21 -10.52
CA PHE A 244 -28.31 -0.54 -11.21
C PHE A 244 -28.22 -1.97 -10.66
N PRO A 245 -28.31 -3.02 -11.51
CA PRO A 245 -28.30 -4.40 -11.02
C PRO A 245 -26.94 -4.76 -10.40
N MET A 246 -26.98 -5.41 -9.24
CA MET A 246 -25.83 -5.96 -8.54
C MET A 246 -26.11 -7.42 -8.19
N ARG A 247 -25.15 -8.32 -8.46
CA ARG A 247 -25.17 -9.71 -8.03
C ARG A 247 -23.94 -10.02 -7.21
N SER A 248 -24.09 -10.80 -6.15
CA SER A 248 -22.96 -11.34 -5.38
C SER A 248 -22.72 -12.78 -5.76
N PHE A 249 -21.47 -13.21 -5.82
CA PHE A 249 -21.07 -14.59 -6.11
C PHE A 249 -19.81 -14.97 -5.34
N GLY A 250 -19.70 -16.23 -4.92
CA GLY A 250 -18.49 -16.77 -4.28
C GLY A 250 -17.44 -17.11 -5.33
N GLY A 251 -16.16 -16.83 -5.03
CA GLY A 251 -15.02 -17.18 -5.90
C GLY A 251 -13.74 -16.52 -5.40
N PHE A 252 -12.57 -17.02 -5.80
CA PHE A 252 -11.27 -16.48 -5.38
C PHE A 252 -11.10 -16.41 -3.84
N GLY A 253 -11.77 -17.29 -3.10
CA GLY A 253 -11.74 -17.33 -1.64
C GLY A 253 -12.44 -16.14 -0.95
N SER A 254 -13.35 -15.46 -1.65
CA SER A 254 -14.10 -14.30 -1.17
C SER A 254 -15.48 -14.19 -1.82
N ASP A 255 -16.33 -13.34 -1.25
CA ASP A 255 -17.58 -12.91 -1.89
C ASP A 255 -17.29 -11.71 -2.79
N ASN A 256 -17.75 -11.80 -4.03
CA ASN A 256 -17.44 -10.84 -5.10
C ASN A 256 -18.71 -10.22 -5.66
N VAL A 257 -18.56 -9.08 -6.34
CA VAL A 257 -19.63 -8.33 -6.97
C VAL A 257 -19.51 -8.42 -8.49
N ASP A 258 -20.63 -8.77 -9.12
CA ASP A 258 -20.85 -8.66 -10.57
C ASP A 258 -21.88 -7.56 -10.85
N SER A 259 -21.50 -6.59 -11.68
CA SER A 259 -22.35 -5.49 -12.10
C SER A 259 -21.74 -4.80 -13.32
N ALA A 260 -22.59 -4.34 -14.23
CA ALA A 260 -22.16 -3.56 -15.40
C ALA A 260 -21.47 -2.24 -15.02
N VAL A 261 -21.76 -1.69 -13.84
CA VAL A 261 -21.14 -0.43 -13.35
C VAL A 261 -19.85 -0.67 -12.54
N ALA A 262 -19.47 -1.92 -12.27
CA ALA A 262 -18.29 -2.23 -11.48
C ALA A 262 -16.98 -1.65 -12.07
N PRO A 263 -16.71 -1.69 -13.40
CA PRO A 263 -15.53 -1.06 -13.98
C PRO A 263 -15.50 0.46 -13.79
N ALA A 264 -16.65 1.13 -13.92
CA ALA A 264 -16.76 2.57 -13.73
C ALA A 264 -16.52 2.95 -12.26
N ALA A 265 -17.08 2.20 -11.31
CA ALA A 265 -16.84 2.40 -9.88
C ALA A 265 -15.35 2.22 -9.53
N ALA A 266 -14.69 1.19 -10.04
CA ALA A 266 -13.26 0.98 -9.87
C ALA A 266 -12.42 2.12 -10.46
N LEU A 267 -12.78 2.62 -11.63
CA LEU A 267 -12.11 3.77 -12.27
C LEU A 267 -12.24 5.04 -11.43
N VAL A 268 -13.45 5.37 -10.96
CA VAL A 268 -13.70 6.56 -10.13
C VAL A 268 -12.87 6.52 -8.85
N VAL A 269 -12.91 5.39 -8.12
CA VAL A 269 -12.12 5.22 -6.89
C VAL A 269 -10.63 5.25 -7.19
N GLY A 270 -10.18 4.64 -8.28
CA GLY A 270 -8.80 4.69 -8.74
C GLY A 270 -8.30 6.10 -9.05
N LEU A 271 -9.13 6.93 -9.69
CA LEU A 271 -8.80 8.35 -9.96
C LEU A 271 -8.72 9.16 -8.67
N ILE A 272 -9.65 8.96 -7.73
CA ILE A 272 -9.62 9.61 -6.40
C ILE A 272 -8.34 9.21 -5.65
N ALA A 273 -7.99 7.92 -5.64
CA ALA A 273 -6.77 7.43 -5.01
C ALA A 273 -5.51 7.99 -5.68
N LEU A 274 -5.49 8.13 -7.01
CA LEU A 274 -4.38 8.75 -7.74
C LEU A 274 -4.21 10.22 -7.36
N LEU A 275 -5.30 10.99 -7.28
CA LEU A 275 -5.26 12.38 -6.82
C LEU A 275 -4.77 12.49 -5.39
N ALA A 276 -5.21 11.60 -4.50
CA ALA A 276 -4.74 11.53 -3.13
C ALA A 276 -3.24 11.17 -3.05
N LEU A 277 -2.77 10.24 -3.90
CA LEU A 277 -1.34 9.90 -4.03
C LEU A 277 -0.52 11.12 -4.44
N ILE A 278 -0.93 11.82 -5.49
CA ILE A 278 -0.27 13.04 -5.96
C ILE A 278 -0.21 14.07 -4.84
N THR A 279 -1.31 14.25 -4.09
CA THR A 279 -1.40 15.18 -2.97
C THR A 279 -0.47 14.80 -1.82
N ALA A 280 -0.43 13.53 -1.42
CA ALA A 280 0.44 13.02 -0.35
C ALA A 280 1.93 13.16 -0.72
N ILE A 281 2.30 12.75 -1.93
CA ILE A 281 3.69 12.84 -2.42
C ILE A 281 4.13 14.29 -2.60
N SER A 282 3.26 15.14 -3.14
CA SER A 282 3.52 16.57 -3.23
C SER A 282 3.63 17.20 -1.84
N GLY A 283 2.77 16.82 -0.89
CA GLY A 283 2.86 17.26 0.50
C GLY A 283 4.23 16.92 1.11
N LEU A 284 4.69 15.68 0.90
CA LEU A 284 6.02 15.26 1.33
C LEU A 284 7.12 16.04 0.60
N TRP A 285 7.01 16.23 -0.71
CA TRP A 285 7.98 16.99 -1.51
C TRP A 285 8.10 18.44 -1.06
N PHE A 286 7.00 19.11 -0.77
CA PHE A 286 6.98 20.52 -0.32
C PHE A 286 7.06 20.68 1.20
N ARG A 287 7.41 19.63 1.96
CA ARG A 287 7.54 19.61 3.43
C ARG A 287 6.27 20.04 4.17
N ARG A 288 5.11 19.71 3.62
CA ARG A 288 3.78 19.97 4.21
C ARG A 288 3.20 18.76 4.93
N SER A 289 3.80 17.60 4.74
CA SER A 289 3.52 16.38 5.47
C SER A 289 4.82 15.70 5.88
N THR A 290 4.76 14.95 6.96
CA THR A 290 5.86 14.09 7.43
C THR A 290 5.91 12.78 6.64
N LEU A 291 7.05 12.08 6.69
CA LEU A 291 7.18 10.78 6.05
C LEU A 291 6.18 9.74 6.59
N PRO A 292 5.95 9.62 7.93
CA PRO A 292 4.92 8.72 8.45
C PRO A 292 3.50 9.03 7.93
N GLN A 293 3.12 10.33 7.83
CA GLN A 293 1.83 10.74 7.28
C GLN A 293 1.67 10.34 5.80
N ALA A 294 2.71 10.59 4.99
CA ALA A 294 2.70 10.20 3.58
C ALA A 294 2.63 8.67 3.43
N TRP A 295 3.33 7.91 4.28
CA TRP A 295 3.28 6.45 4.27
C TRP A 295 1.90 5.92 4.60
N LEU A 296 1.29 6.42 5.68
CA LEU A 296 -0.06 6.02 6.06
C LEU A 296 -1.06 6.36 4.95
N ALA A 297 -0.97 7.57 4.37
CA ALA A 297 -1.83 7.98 3.26
C ALA A 297 -1.68 7.05 2.05
N VAL A 298 -0.45 6.69 1.65
CA VAL A 298 -0.18 5.77 0.53
C VAL A 298 -0.73 4.37 0.81
N LEU A 299 -0.56 3.84 2.02
CA LEU A 299 -1.14 2.54 2.41
C LEU A 299 -2.67 2.58 2.38
N MET A 300 -3.28 3.64 2.89
CA MET A 300 -4.75 3.80 2.83
C MET A 300 -5.25 3.88 1.39
N MET A 301 -4.53 4.58 0.50
CA MET A 301 -4.92 4.70 -0.91
C MET A 301 -4.92 3.37 -1.63
N ILE A 302 -3.90 2.51 -1.46
CA ILE A 302 -3.91 1.18 -2.10
C ILE A 302 -5.01 0.29 -1.53
N THR A 303 -5.33 0.44 -0.25
CA THR A 303 -6.43 -0.28 0.39
C THR A 303 -7.78 0.17 -0.19
N ILE A 304 -7.96 1.49 -0.37
CA ILE A 304 -9.18 2.10 -0.92
C ILE A 304 -9.35 1.79 -2.42
N ALA A 305 -8.27 1.91 -3.22
CA ALA A 305 -8.31 1.66 -4.66
C ALA A 305 -8.30 0.17 -5.01
N GLY A 306 -7.99 -0.70 -4.06
CA GLY A 306 -7.91 -2.14 -4.26
C GLY A 306 -9.25 -2.74 -4.67
N LYS A 307 -9.20 -3.75 -5.56
CA LYS A 307 -10.36 -4.62 -5.84
C LYS A 307 -10.78 -5.44 -4.62
N VAL A 308 -9.91 -5.52 -3.62
CA VAL A 308 -10.04 -6.30 -2.40
C VAL A 308 -9.74 -5.40 -1.22
N PHE A 309 -10.61 -5.44 -0.22
CA PHE A 309 -10.38 -4.78 1.07
C PHE A 309 -10.82 -5.68 2.22
N SER A 310 -10.18 -6.81 2.35
CA SER A 310 -10.44 -7.77 3.43
C SER A 310 -10.04 -7.22 4.80
N ALA A 311 -10.66 -7.77 5.85
CA ALA A 311 -10.49 -7.33 7.24
C ALA A 311 -9.00 -7.24 7.68
N GLN A 312 -8.14 -8.18 7.21
CA GLN A 312 -6.71 -8.18 7.55
C GLN A 312 -5.92 -6.97 7.03
N TYR A 313 -6.46 -6.17 6.10
CA TYR A 313 -5.74 -5.02 5.55
C TYR A 313 -5.58 -3.89 6.56
N LEU A 314 -6.42 -3.84 7.61
CA LEU A 314 -6.19 -2.92 8.73
C LEU A 314 -4.84 -3.17 9.43
N ILE A 315 -4.38 -4.43 9.49
CA ILE A 315 -3.09 -4.78 10.10
C ILE A 315 -1.93 -4.02 9.44
N TRP A 316 -2.02 -3.74 8.12
CA TRP A 316 -0.96 -3.00 7.41
C TRP A 316 -0.88 -1.53 7.82
N LEU A 317 -2.02 -0.97 8.22
CA LEU A 317 -2.15 0.45 8.53
C LEU A 317 -1.79 0.76 10.00
N LEU A 318 -2.18 -0.13 10.92
CA LEU A 318 -2.18 0.14 12.36
C LEU A 318 -0.81 0.49 12.94
N PRO A 319 0.32 -0.17 12.60
CA PRO A 319 1.62 0.20 13.14
C PRO A 319 2.05 1.63 12.75
N ILE A 320 1.72 2.06 11.52
CA ILE A 320 2.04 3.41 11.05
C ILE A 320 1.01 4.42 11.60
N ALA A 321 -0.26 4.05 11.67
CA ALA A 321 -1.30 4.87 12.28
C ALA A 321 -0.96 5.23 13.74
N ALA A 322 -0.40 4.29 14.51
CA ALA A 322 0.03 4.51 15.88
C ALA A 322 1.13 5.59 16.02
N LEU A 323 1.91 5.85 14.96
CA LEU A 323 2.90 6.94 14.94
C LEU A 323 2.31 8.29 14.53
N VAL A 324 1.21 8.28 13.80
CA VAL A 324 0.67 9.47 13.12
C VAL A 324 -0.55 10.03 13.82
N VAL A 325 -1.41 9.14 14.34
CA VAL A 325 -2.70 9.54 14.90
C VAL A 325 -2.49 10.15 16.28
N PRO A 326 -2.87 11.43 16.48
CA PRO A 326 -2.85 12.01 17.81
C PRO A 326 -3.85 11.26 18.71
N VAL A 327 -3.49 11.05 19.96
CA VAL A 327 -4.35 10.33 20.94
C VAL A 327 -5.57 11.15 21.31
N GLU A 328 -5.53 12.45 21.04
CA GLU A 328 -6.59 13.41 21.34
C GLU A 328 -7.39 13.78 20.09
N GLY A 329 -8.66 14.12 20.27
CA GLY A 329 -9.54 14.53 19.17
C GLY A 329 -10.38 13.41 18.58
N LEU A 330 -10.94 13.64 17.39
CA LEU A 330 -11.88 12.71 16.73
C LEU A 330 -11.17 11.58 15.96
N ALA A 331 -9.94 11.77 15.54
CA ALA A 331 -9.23 10.79 14.69
C ALA A 331 -9.11 9.39 15.36
N PRO A 332 -8.71 9.25 16.62
CA PRO A 332 -8.68 7.93 17.28
C PRO A 332 -10.06 7.29 17.37
N LEU A 333 -11.11 8.07 17.56
CA LEU A 333 -12.50 7.54 17.61
C LEU A 333 -12.94 7.02 16.25
N VAL A 334 -12.59 7.70 15.15
CA VAL A 334 -12.88 7.25 13.78
C VAL A 334 -12.08 5.97 13.46
N TRP A 335 -10.81 5.86 13.94
CA TRP A 335 -10.04 4.63 13.85
C TRP A 335 -10.70 3.48 14.60
N LEU A 336 -11.13 3.71 15.84
CA LEU A 336 -11.86 2.71 16.63
C LEU A 336 -13.16 2.29 15.95
N ALA A 337 -13.90 3.24 15.37
CA ALA A 337 -15.10 2.94 14.60
C ALA A 337 -14.77 2.07 13.36
N ALA A 338 -13.74 2.41 12.60
CA ALA A 338 -13.30 1.60 11.47
C ALA A 338 -12.88 0.18 11.89
N CYS A 339 -12.16 0.04 13.00
CA CYS A 339 -11.78 -1.25 13.58
C CYS A 339 -13.01 -2.06 14.02
N THR A 340 -13.92 -1.43 14.75
CA THR A 340 -15.15 -2.07 15.24
C THR A 340 -16.01 -2.55 14.07
N LEU A 341 -16.24 -1.68 13.07
CA LEU A 341 -17.02 -2.01 11.87
C LEU A 341 -16.37 -3.13 11.06
N THR A 342 -15.03 -3.21 11.03
CA THR A 342 -14.31 -4.30 10.36
C THR A 342 -14.57 -5.63 11.07
N THR A 343 -14.50 -5.66 12.38
CA THR A 343 -14.79 -6.88 13.16
C THR A 343 -16.27 -7.24 13.10
N PHE A 344 -17.17 -6.27 13.06
CA PHE A 344 -18.59 -6.54 12.85
C PHE A 344 -18.84 -7.12 11.46
N SER A 345 -18.20 -6.61 10.39
CA SER A 345 -18.35 -7.18 9.05
C SER A 345 -17.79 -8.60 8.97
N PHE A 346 -16.62 -8.85 9.57
CA PHE A 346 -15.98 -10.17 9.63
C PHE A 346 -15.36 -10.41 11.02
N PRO A 347 -15.71 -11.50 11.74
CA PRO A 347 -16.49 -12.67 11.28
C PRO A 347 -18.00 -12.61 11.59
N PHE A 348 -18.49 -11.58 12.32
CA PHE A 348 -19.81 -11.66 12.95
C PHE A 348 -20.96 -11.60 11.93
N LEU A 349 -21.03 -10.60 11.07
CA LEU A 349 -22.13 -10.43 10.13
C LEU A 349 -21.99 -11.28 8.87
N TRP A 350 -20.77 -11.63 8.48
CA TRP A 350 -20.51 -12.45 7.30
C TRP A 350 -21.24 -13.82 7.33
N ARG A 351 -21.41 -14.38 8.55
CA ARG A 351 -22.14 -15.64 8.73
C ARG A 351 -23.63 -15.46 9.03
N ALA A 352 -24.05 -14.29 9.54
CA ALA A 352 -25.38 -14.13 10.13
C ALA A 352 -26.38 -13.40 9.22
N LEU A 353 -25.96 -12.51 8.32
CA LEU A 353 -26.84 -11.58 7.62
C LEU A 353 -26.48 -11.43 6.14
N HIS A 354 -27.01 -12.28 5.30
CA HIS A 354 -26.79 -12.26 3.85
C HIS A 354 -27.17 -10.94 3.14
N GLY A 355 -27.85 -9.99 3.78
CA GLY A 355 -28.29 -8.72 3.18
C GLY A 355 -27.88 -7.44 3.90
N GLY A 356 -27.63 -7.47 5.20
CA GLY A 356 -27.46 -6.24 6.01
C GLY A 356 -26.02 -5.77 6.17
N TRP A 357 -25.03 -6.57 5.84
CA TRP A 357 -23.62 -6.27 6.10
C TRP A 357 -23.02 -5.22 5.15
N HIS A 358 -23.60 -5.01 3.96
CA HIS A 358 -23.14 -3.96 3.04
C HIS A 358 -23.17 -2.57 3.65
N GLY A 359 -24.18 -2.26 4.49
CA GLY A 359 -24.26 -0.98 5.21
C GLY A 359 -23.12 -0.80 6.21
N VAL A 360 -22.74 -1.87 6.93
CA VAL A 360 -21.60 -1.86 7.87
C VAL A 360 -20.28 -1.66 7.12
N ILE A 361 -20.12 -2.36 5.98
CA ILE A 361 -18.96 -2.19 5.10
C ILE A 361 -18.90 -0.76 4.56
N ALA A 362 -20.01 -0.19 4.13
CA ALA A 362 -20.07 1.18 3.63
C ALA A 362 -19.66 2.20 4.71
N LEU A 363 -20.10 2.04 5.95
CA LEU A 363 -19.69 2.88 7.08
C LEU A 363 -18.20 2.72 7.40
N ARG A 364 -17.67 1.49 7.37
CA ARG A 364 -16.23 1.25 7.52
C ARG A 364 -15.44 1.96 6.43
N ASN A 365 -15.84 1.81 5.18
CA ASN A 365 -15.17 2.41 4.04
C ASN A 365 -15.23 3.93 4.10
N ALA A 366 -16.36 4.52 4.50
CA ALA A 366 -16.51 5.95 4.75
C ALA A 366 -15.56 6.44 5.87
N SER A 367 -15.44 5.69 6.97
CA SER A 367 -14.50 6.02 8.05
C SER A 367 -13.05 6.07 7.55
N ILE A 368 -12.64 5.12 6.72
CA ILE A 368 -11.29 5.08 6.12
C ILE A 368 -11.08 6.28 5.16
N LEU A 369 -12.09 6.65 4.37
CA LEU A 369 -12.02 7.83 3.51
C LEU A 369 -11.89 9.14 4.31
N VAL A 370 -12.64 9.28 5.41
CA VAL A 370 -12.52 10.42 6.33
C VAL A 370 -11.12 10.49 6.93
N LEU A 371 -10.57 9.37 7.38
CA LEU A 371 -9.21 9.30 7.92
C LEU A 371 -8.16 9.67 6.86
N LEU A 372 -8.30 9.21 5.63
CA LEU A 372 -7.41 9.60 4.54
C LEU A 372 -7.50 11.11 4.26
N ALA A 373 -8.70 11.66 4.18
CA ALA A 373 -8.89 13.10 3.94
C ALA A 373 -8.19 13.95 5.02
N ASN A 374 -8.24 13.53 6.29
CA ASN A 374 -7.56 14.22 7.40
C ASN A 374 -6.01 14.11 7.35
N LEU A 375 -5.46 13.12 6.66
CA LEU A 375 -4.01 12.96 6.49
C LEU A 375 -3.45 13.81 5.35
N LEU A 376 -4.28 14.17 4.37
CA LEU A 376 -3.86 14.94 3.22
C LEU A 376 -3.74 16.43 3.59
N PRO A 377 -2.70 17.15 3.15
CA PRO A 377 -2.49 18.57 3.45
C PRO A 377 -3.41 19.47 2.61
N LEU A 378 -4.73 19.21 2.61
CA LEU A 378 -5.70 19.87 1.74
C LEU A 378 -5.85 21.36 2.05
N GLU A 379 -5.90 21.75 3.34
CA GLU A 379 -6.00 23.13 3.76
C GLU A 379 -4.74 23.94 3.37
N GLU A 380 -3.57 23.34 3.47
CA GLU A 380 -2.33 23.97 3.07
C GLU A 380 -2.25 24.17 1.56
N TRP A 381 -2.76 23.22 0.78
CA TRP A 381 -2.90 23.36 -0.66
C TRP A 381 -3.91 24.45 -1.05
N ALA A 382 -5.03 24.56 -0.32
CA ALA A 382 -6.00 25.61 -0.54
C ALA A 382 -5.39 26.99 -0.27
N ARG A 383 -4.68 27.17 0.86
CA ARG A 383 -3.96 28.41 1.20
C ARG A 383 -2.87 28.76 0.17
N TRP A 384 -2.09 27.76 -0.25
CA TRP A 384 -1.06 27.96 -1.28
C TRP A 384 -1.67 28.38 -2.62
N ARG A 385 -2.75 27.73 -3.07
CA ARG A 385 -3.47 28.09 -4.28
C ARG A 385 -3.96 29.53 -4.24
N GLN A 386 -4.54 29.96 -3.10
CA GLN A 386 -4.98 31.34 -2.91
C GLN A 386 -3.80 32.33 -3.00
N ALA A 387 -2.67 32.02 -2.36
CA ALA A 387 -1.48 32.86 -2.40
C ALA A 387 -0.87 32.95 -3.82
N VAL A 388 -0.82 31.85 -4.56
CA VAL A 388 -0.36 31.85 -5.96
C VAL A 388 -1.30 32.63 -6.83
N TRP A 389 -2.61 32.46 -6.68
CA TRP A 389 -3.62 33.19 -7.43
C TRP A 389 -3.54 34.70 -7.17
N ALA A 390 -3.37 35.10 -5.91
CA ALA A 390 -3.19 36.49 -5.56
C ALA A 390 -1.97 37.10 -6.27
N LYS A 391 -0.82 36.39 -6.30
CA LYS A 391 0.38 36.84 -7.04
C LYS A 391 0.15 36.93 -8.55
N VAL A 392 -0.60 35.99 -9.14
CA VAL A 392 -0.94 36.04 -10.58
C VAL A 392 -1.83 37.24 -10.88
N VAL A 393 -2.83 37.51 -10.04
CA VAL A 393 -3.72 38.67 -10.19
C VAL A 393 -2.94 39.97 -10.02
N GLU A 394 -2.04 40.04 -9.03
CA GLU A 394 -1.18 41.20 -8.81
C GLU A 394 -0.26 41.47 -10.02
N ARG A 395 0.38 40.42 -10.58
CA ARG A 395 1.20 40.53 -11.81
C ARG A 395 0.39 41.05 -12.99
N ARG A 396 -0.89 40.61 -13.14
CA ARG A 396 -1.80 41.10 -14.21
C ARG A 396 -2.26 42.53 -13.98
N ARG A 397 -2.30 43.00 -12.73
CA ARG A 397 -2.67 44.39 -12.37
C ARG A 397 -1.52 45.38 -12.48
N ARG A 398 -0.27 44.91 -12.49
CA ARG A 398 0.87 45.78 -12.76
C ARG A 398 0.75 46.23 -14.21
N PRO A 399 0.49 47.55 -14.49
CA PRO A 399 0.47 48.04 -15.84
C PRO A 399 1.81 47.69 -16.49
N ALA A 400 1.80 47.22 -17.71
CA ALA A 400 3.02 47.07 -18.50
C ALA A 400 3.72 48.41 -18.47
N GLY A 401 4.67 48.56 -17.55
CA GLY A 401 5.44 49.77 -17.44
C GLY A 401 5.97 50.07 -18.84
N ARG A 402 5.61 51.24 -19.37
CA ARG A 402 6.23 51.77 -20.56
C ARG A 402 7.72 51.51 -20.41
N ALA A 403 8.26 50.59 -21.15
CA ALA A 403 9.68 50.55 -21.45
C ALA A 403 9.97 51.85 -22.22
N GLY A 404 10.14 52.92 -21.45
CA GLY A 404 10.69 54.12 -21.98
C GLY A 404 12.07 53.78 -22.45
N VAL A 405 12.21 53.62 -23.75
CA VAL A 405 13.51 53.65 -24.42
C VAL A 405 14.06 55.04 -24.18
N GLN A 406 14.76 55.20 -23.05
CA GLN A 406 15.66 56.32 -22.89
C GLN A 406 16.86 56.07 -23.82
N TRP A 407 16.74 56.62 -25.00
CA TRP A 407 17.91 56.86 -25.84
C TRP A 407 18.81 57.80 -25.05
N ALA A 408 19.85 57.30 -24.43
CA ALA A 408 20.93 58.09 -23.85
C ALA A 408 21.68 58.75 -25.01
N THR A 409 21.32 59.97 -25.32
CA THR A 409 22.18 60.89 -26.03
C THR A 409 23.25 61.33 -25.04
N GLN A 410 24.26 60.48 -24.81
CA GLN A 410 25.54 60.91 -24.29
C GLN A 410 26.44 61.15 -25.46
N GLY A 411 26.58 62.43 -25.82
CA GLY A 411 27.68 62.92 -26.64
C GLY A 411 29.04 62.68 -25.93
N PRO A 412 30.12 62.53 -26.69
CA PRO A 412 31.42 62.24 -26.10
C PRO A 412 31.91 63.43 -25.26
N SER A 413 32.06 63.23 -23.94
CA SER A 413 32.76 64.19 -23.07
C SER A 413 34.25 64.25 -23.46
N GLN A 414 34.68 65.41 -23.93
CA GLN A 414 36.09 65.78 -24.06
C GLN A 414 36.74 65.84 -22.64
N SER A 415 37.38 64.79 -22.19
CA SER A 415 38.33 64.79 -21.10
C SER A 415 39.05 63.47 -21.01
N THR A 416 40.01 63.22 -21.88
CA THR A 416 41.14 62.28 -21.68
C THR A 416 42.13 62.43 -22.83
N LEU A 417 42.72 63.66 -22.92
CA LEU A 417 43.93 63.91 -23.65
C LEU A 417 44.90 64.71 -22.74
N SER A 418 45.41 64.09 -21.70
CA SER A 418 46.51 64.59 -20.97
C SER A 418 47.07 63.59 -19.95
N GLU A 419 47.44 62.40 -20.39
CA GLU A 419 48.34 61.54 -19.61
C GLU A 419 48.97 60.47 -20.52
N LEU A 420 49.76 60.98 -21.46
CA LEU A 420 50.77 60.21 -22.19
C LEU A 420 51.96 61.09 -22.49
N SER A 421 52.63 61.60 -21.44
CA SER A 421 53.99 61.98 -21.48
C SER A 421 54.52 61.78 -20.02
N ASP A 422 55.48 60.94 -19.95
CA ASP A 422 56.43 60.62 -18.91
C ASP A 422 56.33 59.15 -18.38
N THR A 423 57.45 58.56 -18.89
CA THR A 423 58.06 57.24 -18.56
C THR A 423 57.61 56.01 -19.29
#